data_c3c9088f53bdd1755e25e4c1b6fe8906
#
_entry.id   c3c9088f53bdd1755e25e4c1b6fe8906
#
_cell.length_a   1.000
_cell.length_b   1.000
_cell.length_c   1.000
_cell.angle_alpha   90.00
_cell.angle_beta   90.00
_cell.angle_gamma   90.00
#
_symmetry.space_group_name_H-M   'P 1'
#
loop_
_entity.id
_entity.type
_entity.pdbx_description
1 polymer ?
#
loop_
_entity_poly.entity_id
_entity_poly.type
_entity_poly.pdbx_seq_one_letter_code
_entity_poly.pdbx_strand_id
1 'polypeptide(L)'
;IFLFIIFSTYSFDTQKKSFSIFPIKQIVIENTIAVDLINLNTQLEFLRNTSLFFLEKKKILKVIDGYDFISNIQLRKKYPSTIKIFISEYTPVAIEVNAQIRYYLTKEGKKIKFIKLKPFENLPLIFGNSKNFKSFFNNLEKNNFRINTIKSFYYFDVGRWDIALKDGRIIKLPTKDYQKIIVKINSILNDTNFSKYKVFDYRIKNQLILQ
;
A
#
# COMPACT_ATOMS: atom_id res chain seq x y z
N ILE A 1 34.07 31.17 -48.30
CA ILE A 1 35.14 31.72 -47.44
C ILE A 1 34.59 32.76 -46.47
N PHE A 2 33.64 33.65 -46.87
CA PHE A 2 33.07 34.68 -46.00
C PHE A 2 32.19 34.11 -44.82
N LEU A 3 31.50 33.01 -45.04
CA LEU A 3 30.66 32.38 -44.01
C LEU A 3 31.48 31.75 -42.87
N PHE A 4 32.69 31.30 -43.13
CA PHE A 4 33.59 30.72 -42.13
C PHE A 4 34.18 31.75 -41.17
N ILE A 5 34.33 32.99 -41.59
CA ILE A 5 34.90 34.06 -40.78
C ILE A 5 33.90 34.55 -39.73
N ILE A 6 32.59 34.54 -40.07
CA ILE A 6 31.55 34.94 -39.10
C ILE A 6 31.43 33.95 -37.93
N PHE A 7 31.69 32.65 -38.15
CA PHE A 7 31.69 31.66 -37.07
C PHE A 7 32.92 31.71 -36.16
N SER A 8 34.07 32.26 -36.63
CA SER A 8 35.30 32.29 -35.86
C SER A 8 35.41 33.46 -34.86
N THR A 9 34.55 34.47 -34.99
CA THR A 9 34.53 35.64 -34.13
C THR A 9 33.47 35.62 -33.01
N TYR A 10 32.63 34.58 -33.04
CA TYR A 10 31.68 34.37 -31.96
C TYR A 10 32.36 33.65 -30.77
N SER A 11 32.89 34.41 -29.84
CA SER A 11 33.24 33.88 -28.55
C SER A 11 31.95 33.43 -27.84
N PHE A 12 31.70 32.13 -27.83
CA PHE A 12 30.69 31.57 -26.94
C PHE A 12 31.07 31.89 -25.52
N ASP A 13 30.39 32.88 -24.95
CA ASP A 13 30.48 33.16 -23.53
C ASP A 13 29.95 31.90 -22.80
N THR A 14 30.86 31.08 -22.30
CA THR A 14 30.60 29.83 -21.57
C THR A 14 30.11 30.08 -20.15
N GLN A 15 29.29 31.08 -19.94
CA GLN A 15 28.36 31.02 -18.83
C GLN A 15 27.38 29.91 -19.20
N LYS A 16 27.55 28.74 -18.57
CA LYS A 16 26.70 27.55 -18.67
C LYS A 16 25.24 27.87 -18.27
N LYS A 17 24.54 28.66 -19.04
CA LYS A 17 23.10 28.51 -19.16
C LYS A 17 22.88 27.18 -19.86
N SER A 18 22.70 26.11 -19.10
CA SER A 18 22.30 24.82 -19.68
C SER A 18 21.03 25.08 -20.48
N PHE A 19 21.19 25.10 -21.81
CA PHE A 19 20.06 25.30 -22.73
C PHE A 19 19.17 24.09 -22.61
N SER A 20 18.20 24.16 -21.72
CA SER A 20 17.26 23.09 -21.45
C SER A 20 16.14 23.16 -22.51
N ILE A 21 16.13 22.19 -23.43
CA ILE A 21 15.03 22.05 -24.38
C ILE A 21 13.78 21.65 -23.58
N PHE A 22 12.72 22.47 -23.63
CA PHE A 22 11.50 22.31 -22.85
C PHE A 22 11.76 22.22 -21.33
N PRO A 23 12.20 23.30 -20.67
CA PRO A 23 12.46 23.30 -19.23
C PRO A 23 11.20 23.01 -18.44
N ILE A 24 11.28 22.13 -17.45
CA ILE A 24 10.16 21.83 -16.54
C ILE A 24 9.90 23.03 -15.67
N LYS A 25 8.74 23.67 -15.83
CA LYS A 25 8.26 24.78 -15.00
C LYS A 25 7.23 24.32 -13.97
N GLN A 26 6.48 23.28 -14.30
CA GLN A 26 5.39 22.77 -13.46
C GLN A 26 5.53 21.27 -13.21
N ILE A 27 5.43 20.88 -11.94
CA ILE A 27 5.34 19.49 -11.49
C ILE A 27 3.94 19.32 -10.90
N VAL A 28 3.18 18.36 -11.44
CA VAL A 28 1.83 18.03 -10.98
C VAL A 28 1.85 16.60 -10.46
N ILE A 29 1.51 16.41 -9.18
CA ILE A 29 1.43 15.10 -8.54
C ILE A 29 -0.04 14.81 -8.30
N GLU A 30 -0.51 13.64 -8.72
CA GLU A 30 -1.92 13.24 -8.64
C GLU A 30 -2.07 11.87 -7.98
N ASN A 31 -3.25 11.61 -7.37
CA ASN A 31 -3.68 10.34 -6.78
C ASN A 31 -2.92 9.94 -5.50
N THR A 32 -2.74 10.88 -4.56
CA THR A 32 -2.15 10.58 -3.25
C THR A 32 -3.20 10.70 -2.14
N ILE A 33 -3.15 9.77 -1.18
CA ILE A 33 -3.97 9.73 0.04
C ILE A 33 -3.06 9.69 1.28
N ALA A 34 -2.03 8.86 1.23
CA ALA A 34 -1.13 8.59 2.35
C ALA A 34 0.22 9.31 2.24
N VAL A 35 0.59 9.73 1.05
CA VAL A 35 1.89 10.40 0.80
C VAL A 35 1.79 11.88 1.10
N ASP A 36 2.75 12.40 1.86
CA ASP A 36 2.92 13.84 2.09
C ASP A 36 3.36 14.55 0.80
N LEU A 37 2.39 15.23 0.18
CA LEU A 37 2.59 15.95 -1.08
C LEU A 37 3.58 17.12 -0.96
N ILE A 38 3.61 17.79 0.19
CA ILE A 38 4.49 18.95 0.39
C ILE A 38 5.94 18.49 0.40
N ASN A 39 6.22 17.44 1.18
CA ASN A 39 7.54 16.84 1.26
C ASN A 39 7.97 16.27 -0.10
N LEU A 40 7.10 15.52 -0.76
CA LEU A 40 7.40 14.93 -2.07
C LEU A 40 7.67 16.01 -3.13
N ASN A 41 6.88 17.08 -3.19
CA ASN A 41 7.13 18.20 -4.08
C ASN A 41 8.51 18.83 -3.82
N THR A 42 8.85 19.07 -2.56
CA THR A 42 10.15 19.64 -2.17
C THR A 42 11.30 18.74 -2.64
N GLN A 43 11.18 17.43 -2.47
CA GLN A 43 12.21 16.49 -2.92
C GLN A 43 12.32 16.38 -4.45
N LEU A 44 11.28 16.75 -5.18
CA LEU A 44 11.25 16.75 -6.64
C LEU A 44 11.62 18.11 -7.28
N GLU A 45 11.90 19.14 -6.46
CA GLU A 45 12.27 20.50 -6.96
C GLU A 45 13.50 20.49 -7.88
N PHE A 46 14.42 19.52 -7.73
CA PHE A 46 15.57 19.39 -8.63
C PHE A 46 15.18 19.17 -10.11
N LEU A 47 13.93 18.77 -10.35
CA LEU A 47 13.40 18.62 -11.72
C LEU A 47 13.15 19.96 -12.40
N ARG A 48 12.94 21.06 -11.63
CA ARG A 48 12.72 22.38 -12.22
C ARG A 48 13.91 22.82 -13.04
N ASN A 49 13.62 23.45 -14.15
CA ASN A 49 14.60 23.91 -15.13
C ASN A 49 15.43 22.78 -15.80
N THR A 50 15.20 21.52 -15.45
CA THR A 50 15.76 20.41 -16.24
C THR A 50 14.95 20.18 -17.53
N SER A 51 15.53 19.50 -18.51
CA SER A 51 14.85 19.22 -19.76
C SER A 51 13.75 18.18 -19.60
N LEU A 52 12.53 18.54 -19.99
CA LEU A 52 11.42 17.59 -20.08
C LEU A 52 11.70 16.48 -21.11
N PHE A 53 12.45 16.81 -22.16
CA PHE A 53 12.80 15.86 -23.22
C PHE A 53 13.77 14.79 -22.73
N PHE A 54 14.85 15.21 -22.06
CA PHE A 54 15.89 14.32 -21.52
C PHE A 54 15.64 13.88 -20.06
N LEU A 55 14.38 13.89 -19.61
CA LEU A 55 14.01 13.52 -18.24
C LEU A 55 14.46 12.09 -17.89
N GLU A 56 15.30 11.96 -16.88
CA GLU A 56 15.77 10.69 -16.36
C GLU A 56 14.80 10.12 -15.30
N LYS A 57 13.98 9.15 -15.68
CA LYS A 57 13.05 8.47 -14.76
C LYS A 57 13.76 7.92 -13.50
N LYS A 58 14.99 7.44 -13.64
CA LYS A 58 15.78 6.87 -12.54
C LYS A 58 15.98 7.84 -11.36
N LYS A 59 16.14 9.14 -11.62
CA LYS A 59 16.32 10.15 -10.58
C LYS A 59 15.03 10.33 -9.76
N ILE A 60 13.88 10.29 -10.42
CA ILE A 60 12.58 10.36 -9.76
C ILE A 60 12.36 9.09 -8.92
N LEU A 61 12.65 7.90 -9.46
CA LEU A 61 12.49 6.64 -8.74
C LEU A 61 13.32 6.60 -7.46
N LYS A 62 14.54 7.14 -7.44
CA LYS A 62 15.36 7.23 -6.22
C LYS A 62 14.71 8.04 -5.10
N VAL A 63 13.98 9.10 -5.44
CA VAL A 63 13.21 9.88 -4.47
C VAL A 63 12.01 9.07 -3.98
N ILE A 64 11.31 8.42 -4.90
CA ILE A 64 10.10 7.62 -4.62
C ILE A 64 10.40 6.41 -3.73
N ASP A 65 11.57 5.78 -3.88
CA ASP A 65 11.98 4.63 -3.07
C ASP A 65 12.02 4.92 -1.55
N GLY A 66 12.09 6.20 -1.16
CA GLY A 66 11.97 6.65 0.23
C GLY A 66 10.52 6.65 0.78
N TYR A 67 9.52 6.39 -0.05
CA TYR A 67 8.10 6.43 0.35
C TYR A 67 7.47 5.04 0.37
N ASP A 68 7.36 4.44 1.54
CA ASP A 68 6.83 3.06 1.73
C ASP A 68 5.43 2.85 1.16
N PHE A 69 4.59 3.89 1.15
CA PHE A 69 3.22 3.81 0.61
C PHE A 69 3.15 3.76 -0.91
N ILE A 70 4.18 4.20 -1.63
CA ILE A 70 4.13 4.24 -3.09
C ILE A 70 4.38 2.83 -3.66
N SER A 71 3.43 2.33 -4.44
CA SER A 71 3.53 1.05 -5.12
C SER A 71 4.06 1.18 -6.54
N ASN A 72 3.66 2.24 -7.25
CA ASN A 72 4.06 2.50 -8.63
C ASN A 72 3.89 3.99 -8.97
N ILE A 73 4.59 4.44 -10.01
CA ILE A 73 4.40 5.75 -10.62
C ILE A 73 4.28 5.67 -12.14
N GLN A 74 3.44 6.55 -12.69
CA GLN A 74 3.39 6.81 -14.11
C GLN A 74 3.75 8.27 -14.39
N LEU A 75 4.67 8.49 -15.31
CA LEU A 75 5.12 9.80 -15.72
C LEU A 75 4.50 10.18 -17.08
N ARG A 76 3.87 11.35 -17.14
CA ARG A 76 3.36 11.90 -18.41
C ARG A 76 3.97 13.28 -18.65
N LYS A 77 4.64 13.41 -19.78
CA LYS A 77 5.19 14.68 -20.25
C LYS A 77 4.07 15.47 -20.93
N LYS A 78 3.80 16.68 -20.46
CA LYS A 78 2.87 17.63 -21.09
C LYS A 78 3.67 18.83 -21.56
N TYR A 79 4.01 18.83 -22.84
CA TYR A 79 4.78 19.90 -23.45
C TYR A 79 4.01 21.23 -23.43
N PRO A 80 4.72 22.38 -23.34
CA PRO A 80 6.17 22.48 -23.41
C PRO A 80 6.90 22.33 -22.07
N SER A 81 6.24 22.38 -20.89
CA SER A 81 6.94 22.62 -19.63
C SER A 81 6.37 21.91 -18.39
N THR A 82 5.45 20.96 -18.53
CA THR A 82 4.80 20.30 -17.40
C THR A 82 5.12 18.81 -17.36
N ILE A 83 5.50 18.32 -16.17
CA ILE A 83 5.52 16.89 -15.88
C ILE A 83 4.37 16.54 -14.95
N LYS A 84 3.59 15.51 -15.31
CA LYS A 84 2.58 14.90 -14.43
C LYS A 84 3.09 13.58 -13.89
N ILE A 85 2.99 13.40 -12.58
CA ILE A 85 3.39 12.20 -11.84
C ILE A 85 2.14 11.62 -11.21
N PHE A 86 1.66 10.50 -11.76
CA PHE A 86 0.54 9.74 -11.20
C PHE A 86 1.10 8.72 -10.24
N ILE A 87 0.64 8.77 -9.00
CA ILE A 87 1.08 7.86 -7.94
C ILE A 87 0.01 6.79 -7.74
N SER A 88 0.46 5.54 -7.64
CA SER A 88 -0.34 4.44 -7.13
C SER A 88 0.16 4.09 -5.74
N GLU A 89 -0.73 4.12 -4.75
CA GLU A 89 -0.39 3.80 -3.37
C GLU A 89 -0.80 2.37 -3.02
N TYR A 90 -0.07 1.76 -2.09
CA TYR A 90 -0.50 0.54 -1.45
C TYR A 90 -1.71 0.81 -0.57
N THR A 91 -2.69 -0.09 -0.61
CA THR A 91 -3.85 -0.04 0.27
C THR A 91 -3.67 -1.05 1.41
N PRO A 92 -3.45 -0.59 2.63
CA PRO A 92 -3.42 -1.46 3.81
C PRO A 92 -4.76 -2.15 4.03
N VAL A 93 -4.72 -3.39 4.53
CA VAL A 93 -5.91 -4.18 4.88
C VAL A 93 -5.95 -4.55 6.35
N ALA A 94 -4.84 -4.39 7.07
CA ALA A 94 -4.74 -4.65 8.50
C ALA A 94 -3.59 -3.85 9.13
N ILE A 95 -3.57 -3.80 10.47
CA ILE A 95 -2.48 -3.22 11.26
C ILE A 95 -1.87 -4.33 12.11
N GLU A 96 -0.63 -4.71 11.82
CA GLU A 96 0.13 -5.63 12.66
C GLU A 96 0.62 -4.89 13.90
N VAL A 97 0.37 -5.49 15.05
CA VAL A 97 0.79 -4.98 16.37
C VAL A 97 1.79 -5.96 16.96
N ASN A 98 3.04 -5.55 17.07
CA ASN A 98 4.10 -6.34 17.67
C ASN A 98 4.77 -5.53 18.79
N ALA A 99 4.47 -5.87 20.03
CA ALA A 99 4.86 -5.09 21.22
C ALA A 99 4.52 -3.59 21.05
N GLN A 100 5.52 -2.74 20.91
CA GLN A 100 5.35 -1.29 20.77
C GLN A 100 5.37 -0.81 19.31
N ILE A 101 5.67 -1.70 18.36
CA ILE A 101 5.82 -1.33 16.95
C ILE A 101 4.56 -1.74 16.19
N ARG A 102 4.09 -0.83 15.36
CA ARG A 102 2.96 -1.07 14.46
C ARG A 102 3.40 -0.94 13.02
N TYR A 103 2.81 -1.77 12.16
CA TYR A 103 2.96 -1.70 10.71
C TYR A 103 1.60 -1.82 10.05
N TYR A 104 1.37 -1.05 9.01
CA TYR A 104 0.32 -1.39 8.08
C TYR A 104 0.72 -2.62 7.28
N LEU A 105 -0.24 -3.50 7.04
CA LEU A 105 -0.03 -4.69 6.25
C LEU A 105 -0.95 -4.68 5.03
N THR A 106 -0.37 -4.86 3.84
CA THR A 106 -1.12 -4.98 2.60
C THR A 106 -1.60 -6.42 2.39
N LYS A 107 -2.54 -6.64 1.49
CA LYS A 107 -3.00 -7.99 1.15
C LYS A 107 -1.90 -8.86 0.54
N GLU A 108 -0.88 -8.27 -0.06
CA GLU A 108 0.31 -8.97 -0.57
C GLU A 108 1.30 -9.35 0.54
N GLY A 109 1.07 -8.89 1.78
CA GLY A 109 1.94 -9.14 2.92
C GLY A 109 3.09 -8.13 3.06
N LYS A 110 3.07 -7.01 2.30
CA LYS A 110 4.06 -5.95 2.48
C LYS A 110 3.77 -5.18 3.77
N LYS A 111 4.82 -4.97 4.57
CA LYS A 111 4.77 -4.11 5.76
C LYS A 111 5.13 -2.69 5.38
N ILE A 112 4.32 -1.73 5.85
CA ILE A 112 4.51 -0.31 5.67
C ILE A 112 4.60 0.32 7.06
N LYS A 113 5.54 1.23 7.27
CA LYS A 113 5.69 1.92 8.55
C LYS A 113 4.38 2.61 8.95
N PHE A 114 3.96 2.39 10.19
CA PHE A 114 2.71 2.96 10.69
C PHE A 114 2.85 4.47 10.90
N ILE A 115 1.96 5.22 10.27
CA ILE A 115 1.66 6.61 10.55
C ILE A 115 0.14 6.72 10.72
N LYS A 116 -0.33 7.52 11.67
CA LYS A 116 -1.77 7.63 11.89
C LYS A 116 -2.44 8.35 10.74
N LEU A 117 -3.24 7.63 9.94
CA LEU A 117 -3.98 8.15 8.80
C LEU A 117 -5.47 7.86 8.95
N LYS A 118 -6.31 8.89 8.85
CA LYS A 118 -7.78 8.78 8.97
C LYS A 118 -8.41 7.66 8.13
N PRO A 119 -8.04 7.45 6.84
CA PRO A 119 -8.65 6.40 6.03
C PRO A 119 -8.41 4.99 6.57
N PHE A 120 -7.39 4.78 7.42
CA PHE A 120 -6.94 3.46 7.88
C PHE A 120 -7.13 3.24 9.38
N GLU A 121 -7.85 4.13 10.08
CA GLU A 121 -8.07 4.02 11.54
C GLU A 121 -8.89 2.80 11.96
N ASN A 122 -9.78 2.33 11.09
CA ASN A 122 -10.72 1.24 11.38
C ASN A 122 -10.29 -0.12 10.82
N LEU A 123 -9.04 -0.26 10.41
CA LEU A 123 -8.50 -1.52 9.93
C LEU A 123 -8.40 -2.55 11.07
N PRO A 124 -8.63 -3.85 10.77
CA PRO A 124 -8.46 -4.90 11.76
C PRO A 124 -7.01 -4.98 12.25
N LEU A 125 -6.86 -5.30 13.53
CA LEU A 125 -5.56 -5.51 14.16
C LEU A 125 -5.09 -6.95 13.95
N ILE A 126 -3.79 -7.16 13.80
CA ILE A 126 -3.16 -8.49 13.81
C ILE A 126 -2.30 -8.58 15.05
N PHE A 127 -2.58 -9.57 15.89
CA PHE A 127 -1.78 -9.94 17.05
C PHE A 127 -1.01 -11.23 16.76
N GLY A 128 0.26 -11.25 17.14
CA GLY A 128 1.21 -12.29 16.78
C GLY A 128 1.94 -11.96 15.46
N ASN A 129 2.45 -12.98 14.79
CA ASN A 129 3.23 -12.82 13.57
C ASN A 129 2.30 -12.77 12.33
N SER A 130 2.56 -11.89 11.38
CA SER A 130 1.83 -11.83 10.11
C SER A 130 2.29 -12.88 9.08
N LYS A 131 3.07 -13.88 9.50
CA LYS A 131 3.48 -15.00 8.65
C LYS A 131 2.26 -15.67 8.03
N ASN A 132 2.31 -15.95 6.74
CA ASN A 132 1.20 -16.54 5.98
C ASN A 132 -0.08 -15.68 5.89
N PHE A 133 -0.08 -14.42 6.34
CA PHE A 133 -1.24 -13.54 6.28
C PHE A 133 -1.78 -13.40 4.85
N LYS A 134 -0.92 -13.20 3.86
CA LYS A 134 -1.30 -13.13 2.45
C LYS A 134 -2.18 -14.30 2.01
N SER A 135 -1.74 -15.52 2.31
CA SER A 135 -2.49 -16.74 1.96
C SER A 135 -3.82 -16.82 2.71
N PHE A 136 -3.79 -16.50 3.99
CA PHE A 136 -4.98 -16.49 4.86
C PHE A 136 -5.99 -15.44 4.39
N PHE A 137 -5.58 -14.21 4.18
CA PHE A 137 -6.43 -13.11 3.75
C PHE A 137 -7.05 -13.37 2.36
N ASN A 138 -6.25 -13.87 1.41
CA ASN A 138 -6.76 -14.27 0.10
C ASN A 138 -7.83 -15.37 0.19
N ASN A 139 -7.72 -16.30 1.16
CA ASN A 139 -8.76 -17.30 1.37
C ASN A 139 -10.05 -16.69 1.93
N LEU A 140 -9.97 -15.69 2.80
CA LEU A 140 -11.14 -14.95 3.27
C LEU A 140 -11.86 -14.26 2.10
N GLU A 141 -11.10 -13.52 1.26
CA GLU A 141 -11.64 -12.83 0.08
C GLU A 141 -12.30 -13.81 -0.90
N LYS A 142 -11.59 -14.88 -1.27
CA LYS A 142 -12.09 -15.90 -2.23
C LYS A 142 -13.39 -16.55 -1.76
N ASN A 143 -13.59 -16.69 -0.46
CA ASN A 143 -14.80 -17.27 0.12
C ASN A 143 -15.83 -16.20 0.53
N ASN A 144 -15.68 -14.96 0.07
CA ASN A 144 -16.59 -13.84 0.34
C ASN A 144 -16.83 -13.61 1.84
N PHE A 145 -15.81 -13.82 2.68
CA PHE A 145 -15.92 -13.52 4.10
C PHE A 145 -16.07 -12.01 4.29
N ARG A 146 -16.94 -11.58 5.18
CA ARG A 146 -17.23 -10.17 5.45
C ARG A 146 -16.07 -9.52 6.20
N ILE A 147 -14.99 -9.17 5.50
CA ILE A 147 -13.76 -8.61 6.09
C ILE A 147 -14.02 -7.35 6.90
N ASN A 148 -14.98 -6.51 6.49
CA ASN A 148 -15.37 -5.29 7.20
C ASN A 148 -15.96 -5.53 8.60
N THR A 149 -16.41 -6.76 8.90
CA THR A 149 -16.91 -7.15 10.24
C THR A 149 -15.79 -7.58 11.19
N ILE A 150 -14.58 -7.77 10.69
CA ILE A 150 -13.46 -8.25 11.50
C ILE A 150 -12.91 -7.10 12.33
N LYS A 151 -12.72 -7.35 13.62
CA LYS A 151 -12.05 -6.47 14.58
C LYS A 151 -10.57 -6.77 14.67
N SER A 152 -10.21 -8.05 14.76
CA SER A 152 -8.82 -8.48 14.89
C SER A 152 -8.59 -9.92 14.44
N PHE A 153 -7.35 -10.18 14.09
CA PHE A 153 -6.80 -11.49 13.80
C PHE A 153 -5.80 -11.86 14.88
N TYR A 154 -5.75 -13.12 15.27
CA TYR A 154 -4.76 -13.66 16.19
C TYR A 154 -4.03 -14.80 15.52
N TYR A 155 -2.74 -14.64 15.35
CA TYR A 155 -1.88 -15.70 14.85
C TYR A 155 -1.14 -16.40 15.98
N PHE A 156 -1.17 -17.70 15.99
CA PHE A 156 -0.46 -18.56 16.94
C PHE A 156 0.68 -19.29 16.23
N ASP A 157 1.81 -19.45 16.89
CA ASP A 157 3.03 -20.03 16.29
C ASP A 157 2.84 -21.47 15.79
N VAL A 158 1.81 -22.18 16.27
CA VAL A 158 1.38 -23.49 15.72
C VAL A 158 0.80 -23.40 14.31
N GLY A 159 0.75 -22.20 13.69
CA GLY A 159 0.23 -21.97 12.35
C GLY A 159 -1.28 -21.76 12.27
N ARG A 160 -1.92 -21.40 13.39
CA ARG A 160 -3.36 -21.21 13.50
C ARG A 160 -3.74 -19.74 13.51
N TRP A 161 -4.85 -19.44 12.84
CA TRP A 161 -5.51 -18.13 12.88
C TRP A 161 -6.82 -18.22 13.65
N ASP A 162 -7.06 -17.24 14.52
CA ASP A 162 -8.38 -16.99 15.11
C ASP A 162 -8.84 -15.60 14.65
N ILE A 163 -10.16 -15.41 14.53
CA ILE A 163 -10.77 -14.16 14.06
C ILE A 163 -11.71 -13.65 15.16
N ALA A 164 -11.53 -12.42 15.61
CA ALA A 164 -12.51 -11.73 16.42
C ALA A 164 -13.32 -10.74 15.57
N LEU A 165 -14.63 -10.78 15.68
CA LEU A 165 -15.55 -9.91 14.99
C LEU A 165 -15.88 -8.66 15.82
N LYS A 166 -16.37 -7.61 15.17
CA LYS A 166 -16.76 -6.34 15.83
C LYS A 166 -17.96 -6.50 16.76
N ASP A 167 -18.81 -7.50 16.53
CA ASP A 167 -19.95 -7.83 17.37
C ASP A 167 -19.60 -8.70 18.60
N GLY A 168 -18.31 -8.96 18.82
CA GLY A 168 -17.79 -9.72 19.95
C GLY A 168 -17.70 -11.22 19.72
N ARG A 169 -18.13 -11.76 18.57
CA ARG A 169 -17.98 -13.17 18.25
C ARG A 169 -16.54 -13.52 17.94
N ILE A 170 -16.12 -14.72 18.32
CA ILE A 170 -14.76 -15.24 18.10
C ILE A 170 -14.85 -16.56 17.33
N ILE A 171 -14.05 -16.68 16.29
CA ILE A 171 -13.92 -17.85 15.44
C ILE A 171 -12.53 -18.43 15.65
N LYS A 172 -12.44 -19.65 16.19
CA LYS A 172 -11.17 -20.36 16.37
C LYS A 172 -11.03 -21.38 15.25
N LEU A 173 -10.04 -21.17 14.37
CA LEU A 173 -9.84 -22.02 13.19
C LEU A 173 -8.86 -23.18 13.48
N PRO A 174 -8.96 -24.31 12.75
CA PRO A 174 -7.96 -25.34 12.81
C PRO A 174 -6.66 -24.90 12.12
N THR A 175 -5.56 -25.56 12.39
CA THR A 175 -4.27 -25.30 11.72
C THR A 175 -4.26 -25.71 10.25
N LYS A 176 -5.05 -26.73 9.88
CA LYS A 176 -5.17 -27.25 8.52
C LYS A 176 -6.61 -27.23 8.06
N ASP A 177 -6.83 -27.19 6.75
CA ASP A 177 -8.16 -27.26 6.10
C ASP A 177 -9.15 -26.16 6.54
N TYR A 178 -8.66 -25.04 7.10
CA TYR A 178 -9.50 -23.93 7.55
C TYR A 178 -10.32 -23.29 6.42
N GLN A 179 -9.92 -23.44 5.15
CA GLN A 179 -10.65 -22.93 3.99
C GLN A 179 -12.08 -23.44 3.92
N LYS A 180 -12.27 -24.74 4.20
CA LYS A 180 -13.61 -25.37 4.24
C LYS A 180 -14.46 -24.80 5.38
N ILE A 181 -13.80 -24.42 6.48
CA ILE A 181 -14.48 -23.83 7.64
C ILE A 181 -14.92 -22.40 7.33
N ILE A 182 -14.10 -21.60 6.63
CA ILE A 182 -14.47 -20.24 6.23
C ILE A 182 -15.76 -20.22 5.41
N VAL A 183 -15.96 -21.16 4.49
CA VAL A 183 -17.21 -21.29 3.73
C VAL A 183 -18.40 -21.56 4.65
N LYS A 184 -18.27 -22.52 5.57
CA LYS A 184 -19.34 -22.91 6.50
C LYS A 184 -19.69 -21.78 7.46
N ILE A 185 -18.69 -21.08 8.00
CA ILE A 185 -18.92 -20.05 9.00
C ILE A 185 -19.68 -18.85 8.44
N ASN A 186 -19.52 -18.53 7.16
CA ASN A 186 -20.29 -17.45 6.53
C ASN A 186 -21.81 -17.70 6.59
N SER A 187 -22.27 -18.93 6.40
CA SER A 187 -23.70 -19.26 6.52
C SER A 187 -24.14 -19.24 7.98
N ILE A 188 -23.33 -19.81 8.89
CA ILE A 188 -23.64 -19.88 10.34
C ILE A 188 -23.72 -18.47 10.95
N LEU A 189 -22.84 -17.56 10.59
CA LEU A 189 -22.84 -16.20 11.12
C LEU A 189 -24.08 -15.37 10.72
N ASN A 190 -24.77 -15.76 9.66
CA ASN A 190 -25.99 -15.12 9.18
C ASN A 190 -27.27 -15.81 9.70
N ASP A 191 -27.14 -16.97 10.35
CA ASP A 191 -28.28 -17.72 10.86
C ASP A 191 -28.62 -17.25 12.30
N THR A 192 -29.85 -16.83 12.51
CA THR A 192 -30.37 -16.34 13.79
C THR A 192 -30.29 -17.38 14.90
N ASN A 193 -30.36 -18.67 14.58
CA ASN A 193 -30.24 -19.76 15.55
C ASN A 193 -28.90 -19.78 16.27
N PHE A 194 -27.86 -19.21 15.64
CA PHE A 194 -26.52 -19.12 16.20
C PHE A 194 -26.20 -17.77 16.84
N SER A 195 -27.12 -16.83 16.86
CA SER A 195 -26.89 -15.45 17.35
C SER A 195 -26.54 -15.38 18.83
N LYS A 196 -27.00 -16.34 19.64
CA LYS A 196 -26.72 -16.42 21.09
C LYS A 196 -25.28 -16.84 21.41
N TYR A 197 -24.58 -17.49 20.49
CA TYR A 197 -23.23 -18.00 20.73
C TYR A 197 -22.19 -16.94 20.39
N LYS A 198 -21.15 -16.87 21.25
CA LYS A 198 -20.04 -15.92 21.11
C LYS A 198 -18.75 -16.58 20.62
N VAL A 199 -18.58 -17.87 20.83
CA VAL A 199 -17.39 -18.60 20.39
C VAL A 199 -17.79 -19.74 19.45
N PHE A 200 -17.14 -19.76 18.31
CA PHE A 200 -17.25 -20.78 17.26
C PHE A 200 -15.90 -21.48 17.14
N ASP A 201 -15.75 -22.61 17.83
CA ASP A 201 -14.48 -23.31 17.91
C ASP A 201 -14.44 -24.53 16.98
N TYR A 202 -13.61 -24.46 15.95
CA TYR A 202 -13.40 -25.49 14.93
C TYR A 202 -12.05 -26.19 15.06
N ARG A 203 -11.36 -26.05 16.18
CA ARG A 203 -10.02 -26.63 16.35
C ARG A 203 -10.00 -28.15 16.34
N ILE A 204 -11.12 -28.77 16.72
CA ILE A 204 -11.27 -30.24 16.67
C ILE A 204 -11.85 -30.62 15.32
N LYS A 205 -11.20 -31.55 14.65
CA LYS A 205 -11.62 -32.02 13.32
C LYS A 205 -13.06 -32.51 13.33
N ASN A 206 -13.85 -32.05 12.37
CA ASN A 206 -15.26 -32.40 12.17
C ASN A 206 -16.19 -32.01 13.33
N GLN A 207 -15.78 -31.17 14.27
CA GLN A 207 -16.62 -30.70 15.37
C GLN A 207 -16.70 -29.18 15.38
N LEU A 208 -17.85 -28.66 15.77
CA LEU A 208 -18.09 -27.26 16.12
C LEU A 208 -18.50 -27.20 17.59
N ILE A 209 -17.71 -26.55 18.42
CA ILE A 209 -18.05 -26.27 19.81
C ILE A 209 -18.54 -24.81 19.87
N LEU A 210 -19.75 -24.65 20.41
CA LEU A 210 -20.41 -23.35 20.58
C LEU A 210 -20.42 -22.96 22.05
N GLN A 211 -20.07 -21.69 22.33
CA GLN A 211 -20.06 -21.13 23.69
C GLN A 211 -20.69 -19.74 23.68
#